data_3c6fa13bece60cd1dd66db72935f4b35
#
_entry.id   3c6fa13bece60cd1dd66db72935f4b35
#
_cell.length_a   1.000
_cell.length_b   1.000
_cell.length_c   1.000
_cell.angle_alpha   90.00
_cell.angle_beta   90.00
_cell.angle_gamma   90.00
#
_symmetry.space_group_name_H-M   'P 1'
#
loop_
_entity.id
_entity.type
_entity.pdbx_description
1 polymer ?
#
loop_
_entity_poly.entity_id
_entity_poly.type
_entity_poly.pdbx_seq_one_letter_code
_entity_poly.pdbx_strand_id
1 'polypeptide(L)'
;TGTPAFFLHPGEASHGDLGMITADDSVVAISNSGESKELSDILVYCRRFAVPLIAITKNPESSLAKNSDLVLKLPANREACPLGLAPMSSTTATLVMGDILAADLMVRKGFTEADFRLRHPGGKLGAILRHVSDIMHTGDEMPLIKDTAIMQDALMTMSEKMLGCVGIVDEQGNLSGIITDGDLRRWMSPDLITEKVSKVMTKNPKTISPDALIAEAVNVMNNTGRGITNLFVVKDKKPIGVIHIHDCLKAGVS
;
A
#
# COMPACT_ATOMS: atom_id res chain seq x y z
N THR A 1 11.17 -4.17 3.68
CA THR A 1 12.32 -3.38 3.19
C THR A 1 12.86 -3.91 1.84
N GLY A 2 12.44 -5.11 1.40
CA GLY A 2 12.99 -5.77 0.22
C GLY A 2 14.42 -6.31 0.40
N THR A 3 14.90 -6.38 1.63
CA THR A 3 16.17 -7.07 1.97
C THR A 3 15.85 -8.53 2.22
N PRO A 4 16.44 -9.48 1.46
CA PRO A 4 16.34 -10.90 1.78
C PRO A 4 16.85 -11.16 3.19
N ALA A 5 16.12 -11.94 3.97
CA ALA A 5 16.54 -12.33 5.31
C ALA A 5 16.05 -13.76 5.59
N PHE A 6 16.95 -14.59 6.15
CA PHE A 6 16.68 -15.97 6.48
C PHE A 6 16.94 -16.19 7.97
N PHE A 7 16.13 -17.03 8.58
CA PHE A 7 16.40 -17.49 9.94
C PHE A 7 17.30 -18.71 9.88
N LEU A 8 18.45 -18.61 10.56
CA LEU A 8 19.37 -19.72 10.76
C LEU A 8 19.24 -20.19 12.20
N HIS A 9 18.76 -21.40 12.41
CA HIS A 9 18.66 -21.98 13.74
C HIS A 9 20.05 -22.41 14.23
N PRO A 10 20.54 -21.93 15.39
CA PRO A 10 21.90 -22.22 15.84
C PRO A 10 22.20 -23.73 16.00
N GLY A 11 21.21 -24.51 16.44
CA GLY A 11 21.34 -25.95 16.57
C GLY A 11 21.47 -26.70 15.24
N GLU A 12 20.85 -26.17 14.17
CA GLU A 12 20.91 -26.77 12.83
C GLU A 12 22.14 -26.27 12.04
N ALA A 13 22.70 -25.14 12.44
CA ALA A 13 23.89 -24.57 11.79
C ALA A 13 25.04 -25.58 11.68
N SER A 14 25.31 -26.29 12.77
CA SER A 14 26.38 -27.32 12.86
C SER A 14 26.09 -28.57 12.02
N HIS A 15 24.87 -28.72 11.51
CA HIS A 15 24.41 -29.88 10.74
C HIS A 15 24.19 -29.60 9.25
N GLY A 16 24.74 -28.49 8.76
CA GLY A 16 24.75 -28.17 7.33
C GLY A 16 24.14 -26.83 6.94
N ASP A 17 23.30 -26.21 7.81
CA ASP A 17 22.61 -24.95 7.49
C ASP A 17 23.57 -23.76 7.39
N LEU A 18 24.81 -23.87 7.88
CA LEU A 18 25.91 -22.92 7.58
C LEU A 18 26.08 -22.72 6.06
N GLY A 19 25.75 -23.70 5.25
CA GLY A 19 25.80 -23.62 3.80
C GLY A 19 24.79 -22.62 3.20
N MET A 20 23.83 -22.10 3.97
CA MET A 20 22.92 -21.03 3.55
C MET A 20 23.62 -19.66 3.53
N ILE A 21 24.76 -19.52 4.23
CA ILE A 21 25.48 -18.25 4.33
C ILE A 21 26.48 -18.14 3.18
N THR A 22 26.38 -17.05 2.43
CA THR A 22 27.28 -16.74 1.32
C THR A 22 28.22 -15.58 1.67
N ALA A 23 29.23 -15.33 0.83
CA ALA A 23 30.17 -14.23 1.02
C ALA A 23 29.53 -12.83 0.92
N ASP A 24 28.37 -12.73 0.28
CA ASP A 24 27.62 -11.48 0.10
C ASP A 24 26.61 -11.20 1.24
N ASP A 25 26.50 -12.12 2.18
CA ASP A 25 25.62 -11.99 3.33
C ASP A 25 26.26 -11.28 4.51
N SER A 26 25.44 -10.88 5.45
CA SER A 26 25.83 -10.52 6.81
C SER A 26 24.99 -11.30 7.82
N VAL A 27 25.60 -11.70 8.91
CA VAL A 27 24.93 -12.46 9.97
C VAL A 27 24.61 -11.56 11.14
N VAL A 28 23.35 -11.58 11.60
CA VAL A 28 22.92 -10.93 12.85
C VAL A 28 22.71 -12.01 13.90
N ALA A 29 23.61 -12.09 14.87
CA ALA A 29 23.53 -13.04 15.97
C ALA A 29 22.94 -12.39 17.23
N ILE A 30 21.90 -13.02 17.80
CA ILE A 30 21.14 -12.49 18.92
C ILE A 30 21.38 -13.37 20.15
N SER A 31 21.96 -12.81 21.19
CA SER A 31 22.10 -13.47 22.50
C SER A 31 22.17 -12.44 23.61
N ASN A 32 21.21 -12.45 24.54
CA ASN A 32 21.14 -11.49 25.63
C ASN A 32 22.42 -11.52 26.50
N SER A 33 22.91 -12.71 26.85
CA SER A 33 24.19 -12.86 27.59
C SER A 33 25.41 -12.71 26.69
N GLY A 34 25.29 -13.07 25.40
CA GLY A 34 26.39 -13.18 24.45
C GLY A 34 27.26 -14.43 24.65
N GLU A 35 26.81 -15.36 25.49
CA GLU A 35 27.58 -16.58 25.86
C GLU A 35 26.83 -17.87 25.49
N SER A 36 25.91 -17.81 24.53
CA SER A 36 25.15 -18.98 24.03
C SER A 36 26.13 -19.90 23.27
N LYS A 37 26.32 -21.12 23.78
CA LYS A 37 27.25 -22.10 23.20
C LYS A 37 26.88 -22.52 21.78
N GLU A 38 25.59 -22.53 21.49
CA GLU A 38 25.02 -22.90 20.21
C GLU A 38 25.45 -21.95 19.07
N LEU A 39 25.89 -20.74 19.40
CA LEU A 39 26.38 -19.77 18.42
C LEU A 39 27.85 -20.01 18.01
N SER A 40 28.59 -20.87 18.70
CA SER A 40 30.02 -21.03 18.50
C SER A 40 30.44 -21.35 17.07
N ASP A 41 29.71 -22.26 16.41
CA ASP A 41 30.03 -22.67 15.05
C ASP A 41 29.74 -21.57 14.03
N ILE A 42 28.69 -20.77 14.26
CA ILE A 42 28.37 -19.59 13.46
C ILE A 42 29.48 -18.55 13.56
N LEU A 43 30.00 -18.29 14.79
CA LEU A 43 31.09 -17.34 15.02
C LEU A 43 32.37 -17.78 14.28
N VAL A 44 32.73 -19.06 14.42
CA VAL A 44 33.91 -19.64 13.74
C VAL A 44 33.76 -19.56 12.22
N TYR A 45 32.57 -19.88 11.70
CA TYR A 45 32.28 -19.83 10.28
C TYR A 45 32.41 -18.41 9.73
N CYS A 46 31.73 -17.42 10.37
CA CYS A 46 31.79 -16.02 9.94
C CYS A 46 33.25 -15.50 9.91
N ARG A 47 34.03 -15.79 10.92
CA ARG A 47 35.46 -15.41 10.95
C ARG A 47 36.26 -16.08 9.86
N ARG A 48 36.07 -17.38 9.64
CA ARG A 48 36.82 -18.16 8.64
C ARG A 48 36.56 -17.67 7.21
N PHE A 49 35.34 -17.31 6.90
CA PHE A 49 34.91 -16.91 5.55
C PHE A 49 34.77 -15.40 5.38
N ALA A 50 35.19 -14.60 6.39
CA ALA A 50 35.11 -13.15 6.39
C ALA A 50 33.69 -12.61 6.17
N VAL A 51 32.65 -13.33 6.65
CA VAL A 51 31.28 -12.91 6.63
C VAL A 51 31.03 -11.89 7.74
N PRO A 52 30.54 -10.67 7.44
CA PRO A 52 30.28 -9.66 8.46
C PRO A 52 29.30 -10.17 9.53
N LEU A 53 29.70 -10.02 10.81
CA LEU A 53 28.92 -10.47 11.95
C LEU A 53 28.48 -9.30 12.83
N ILE A 54 27.20 -9.17 13.06
CA ILE A 54 26.57 -8.16 13.92
C ILE A 54 26.04 -8.86 15.17
N ALA A 55 26.46 -8.43 16.35
CA ALA A 55 25.95 -8.92 17.61
C ALA A 55 24.81 -8.04 18.14
N ILE A 56 23.72 -8.66 18.58
CA ILE A 56 22.72 -8.01 19.43
C ILE A 56 22.80 -8.64 20.81
N THR A 57 23.37 -7.91 21.78
CA THR A 57 23.61 -8.41 23.14
C THR A 57 23.61 -7.28 24.18
N LYS A 58 23.31 -7.59 25.44
CA LYS A 58 23.48 -6.63 26.56
C LYS A 58 24.92 -6.53 27.05
N ASN A 59 25.75 -7.57 26.77
CA ASN A 59 27.14 -7.66 27.29
C ASN A 59 28.17 -7.44 26.19
N PRO A 60 28.76 -6.22 26.08
CA PRO A 60 29.78 -5.93 25.08
C PRO A 60 31.10 -6.68 25.29
N GLU A 61 31.33 -7.26 26.48
CA GLU A 61 32.51 -8.04 26.79
C GLU A 61 32.32 -9.54 26.55
N SER A 62 31.18 -9.95 26.06
CA SER A 62 30.86 -11.36 25.80
C SER A 62 31.65 -11.96 24.65
N SER A 63 31.68 -13.28 24.58
CA SER A 63 32.30 -14.03 23.48
C SER A 63 31.70 -13.66 22.13
N LEU A 64 30.38 -13.50 22.05
CA LEU A 64 29.66 -13.03 20.84
C LEU A 64 30.17 -11.63 20.43
N ALA A 65 30.14 -10.68 21.36
CA ALA A 65 30.54 -9.30 21.07
C ALA A 65 32.00 -9.18 20.59
N LYS A 66 32.91 -9.88 21.24
CA LYS A 66 34.34 -9.86 20.89
C LYS A 66 34.69 -10.51 19.54
N ASN A 67 33.80 -11.37 19.05
CA ASN A 67 33.95 -12.01 17.75
C ASN A 67 33.16 -11.36 16.64
N SER A 68 32.41 -10.25 16.91
CA SER A 68 31.59 -9.54 15.96
C SER A 68 32.24 -8.26 15.44
N ASP A 69 31.92 -7.87 14.22
CA ASP A 69 32.39 -6.63 13.59
C ASP A 69 31.65 -5.41 14.12
N LEU A 70 30.38 -5.59 14.54
CA LEU A 70 29.53 -4.55 15.10
C LEU A 70 28.74 -5.12 16.29
N VAL A 71 28.57 -4.30 17.33
CA VAL A 71 27.78 -4.65 18.51
C VAL A 71 26.63 -3.65 18.68
N LEU A 72 25.41 -4.15 18.56
CA LEU A 72 24.20 -3.43 18.90
C LEU A 72 23.85 -3.77 20.36
N LYS A 73 24.19 -2.84 21.25
CA LYS A 73 24.05 -3.06 22.70
C LYS A 73 22.62 -2.91 23.14
N LEU A 74 22.06 -3.95 23.76
CA LEU A 74 20.79 -3.89 24.45
C LEU A 74 20.94 -3.23 25.83
N PRO A 75 19.88 -2.56 26.35
CA PRO A 75 19.90 -2.00 27.69
C PRO A 75 20.03 -3.10 28.74
N ALA A 76 20.87 -2.85 29.76
CA ALA A 76 21.13 -3.78 30.85
C ALA A 76 20.06 -3.66 31.96
N ASN A 77 18.79 -3.86 31.62
CA ASN A 77 17.69 -3.78 32.56
C ASN A 77 17.41 -5.13 33.23
N ARG A 78 16.79 -5.08 34.41
CA ARG A 78 16.24 -6.28 35.05
C ARG A 78 15.07 -6.79 34.22
N GLU A 79 14.92 -8.12 34.16
CA GLU A 79 13.76 -8.73 33.52
C GLU A 79 12.46 -8.34 34.27
N ALA A 80 11.39 -8.07 33.51
CA ALA A 80 10.07 -7.75 34.07
C ALA A 80 9.40 -8.95 34.76
N CYS A 81 9.94 -10.15 34.56
CA CYS A 81 9.54 -11.36 35.25
C CYS A 81 9.64 -11.16 36.77
N PRO A 82 8.60 -11.47 37.56
CA PRO A 82 8.63 -11.34 39.04
C PRO A 82 9.81 -12.05 39.68
N LEU A 83 10.24 -13.18 39.12
CA LEU A 83 11.39 -13.95 39.59
C LEU A 83 12.72 -13.42 38.97
N GLY A 84 12.66 -12.53 37.99
CA GLY A 84 13.85 -12.03 37.26
C GLY A 84 14.53 -13.07 36.39
N LEU A 85 13.88 -14.21 36.11
CA LEU A 85 14.46 -15.35 35.36
C LEU A 85 13.98 -15.44 33.91
N ALA A 86 12.67 -15.30 33.69
CA ALA A 86 12.11 -15.40 32.35
C ALA A 86 12.45 -14.17 31.51
N PRO A 87 12.89 -14.33 30.26
CA PRO A 87 13.19 -13.21 29.36
C PRO A 87 11.88 -12.51 28.96
N MET A 88 11.75 -11.24 29.33
CA MET A 88 10.62 -10.37 29.03
C MET A 88 11.11 -9.00 28.55
N SER A 89 11.87 -8.27 29.38
CA SER A 89 12.43 -6.97 29.00
C SER A 89 13.47 -7.12 27.89
N SER A 90 14.31 -8.15 27.96
CA SER A 90 15.33 -8.42 26.94
C SER A 90 14.73 -8.81 25.60
N THR A 91 13.67 -9.63 25.57
CA THR A 91 13.00 -10.00 24.33
C THR A 91 12.29 -8.81 23.68
N THR A 92 11.62 -7.97 24.48
CA THR A 92 11.01 -6.73 23.99
C THR A 92 12.06 -5.77 23.41
N ALA A 93 13.17 -5.57 24.12
CA ALA A 93 14.26 -4.72 23.64
C ALA A 93 14.91 -5.25 22.36
N THR A 94 15.03 -6.56 22.21
CA THR A 94 15.54 -7.21 20.99
C THR A 94 14.59 -6.99 19.82
N LEU A 95 13.28 -7.13 20.03
CA LEU A 95 12.26 -6.88 19.01
C LEU A 95 12.33 -5.41 18.52
N VAL A 96 12.36 -4.46 19.45
CA VAL A 96 12.48 -3.03 19.13
C VAL A 96 13.77 -2.74 18.37
N MET A 97 14.89 -3.38 18.74
CA MET A 97 16.16 -3.22 18.01
C MET A 97 16.03 -3.72 16.57
N GLY A 98 15.36 -4.84 16.35
CA GLY A 98 15.06 -5.36 15.01
C GLY A 98 14.23 -4.39 14.17
N ASP A 99 13.18 -3.81 14.76
CA ASP A 99 12.32 -2.81 14.10
C ASP A 99 13.10 -1.54 13.75
N ILE A 100 13.98 -1.08 14.63
CA ILE A 100 14.86 0.08 14.36
C ILE A 100 15.77 -0.22 13.15
N LEU A 101 16.40 -1.41 13.09
CA LEU A 101 17.21 -1.80 11.95
C LEU A 101 16.40 -1.85 10.65
N ALA A 102 15.19 -2.39 10.70
CA ALA A 102 14.32 -2.45 9.54
C ALA A 102 13.92 -1.03 9.08
N ALA A 103 13.59 -0.14 10.01
CA ALA A 103 13.24 1.25 9.72
C ALA A 103 14.43 2.03 9.12
N ASP A 104 15.63 1.89 9.68
CA ASP A 104 16.85 2.53 9.15
C ASP A 104 17.17 2.04 7.73
N LEU A 105 17.02 0.74 7.48
CA LEU A 105 17.17 0.19 6.13
C LEU A 105 16.14 0.73 5.14
N MET A 106 14.90 0.94 5.56
CA MET A 106 13.88 1.57 4.71
C MET A 106 14.30 2.97 4.30
N VAL A 107 14.73 3.79 5.27
CA VAL A 107 15.17 5.17 5.01
C VAL A 107 16.40 5.19 4.09
N ARG A 108 17.43 4.40 4.39
CA ARG A 108 18.67 4.34 3.59
C ARG A 108 18.46 3.86 2.16
N LYS A 109 17.51 2.96 1.94
CA LYS A 109 17.16 2.44 0.62
C LYS A 109 16.19 3.35 -0.15
N GLY A 110 15.71 4.42 0.46
CA GLY A 110 14.67 5.25 -0.13
C GLY A 110 13.39 4.46 -0.42
N PHE A 111 13.05 3.49 0.44
CA PHE A 111 11.92 2.59 0.26
C PHE A 111 10.61 3.38 0.34
N THR A 112 9.81 3.32 -0.71
CA THR A 112 8.59 4.10 -0.89
C THR A 112 7.33 3.28 -0.63
N GLU A 113 6.18 3.97 -0.55
CA GLU A 113 4.87 3.33 -0.52
C GLU A 113 4.61 2.48 -1.78
N ALA A 114 5.11 2.90 -2.94
CA ALA A 114 5.04 2.14 -4.17
C ALA A 114 5.81 0.81 -4.07
N ASP A 115 7.00 0.84 -3.47
CA ASP A 115 7.79 -0.37 -3.20
C ASP A 115 7.08 -1.30 -2.22
N PHE A 116 6.43 -0.73 -1.20
CA PHE A 116 5.64 -1.50 -0.24
C PHE A 116 4.46 -2.19 -0.93
N ARG A 117 3.71 -1.46 -1.76
CA ARG A 117 2.59 -1.98 -2.55
C ARG A 117 3.01 -3.13 -3.46
N LEU A 118 4.15 -2.98 -4.16
CA LEU A 118 4.69 -4.03 -5.05
C LEU A 118 4.94 -5.35 -4.31
N ARG A 119 5.32 -5.29 -3.04
CA ARG A 119 5.64 -6.47 -2.22
C ARG A 119 4.46 -6.99 -1.39
N HIS A 120 3.35 -6.23 -1.32
CA HIS A 120 2.15 -6.58 -0.55
C HIS A 120 0.87 -6.49 -1.41
N PRO A 121 0.81 -7.16 -2.58
CA PRO A 121 -0.29 -6.99 -3.54
C PRO A 121 -1.65 -7.47 -3.01
N GLY A 122 -1.67 -8.42 -2.07
CA GLY A 122 -2.90 -9.04 -1.56
C GLY A 122 -3.36 -8.55 -0.17
N GLY A 123 -2.67 -7.61 0.45
CA GLY A 123 -3.00 -7.15 1.80
C GLY A 123 -3.89 -5.91 1.82
N LYS A 124 -4.66 -5.68 2.92
CA LYS A 124 -5.44 -4.45 3.13
C LYS A 124 -4.58 -3.18 2.98
N LEU A 125 -3.35 -3.22 3.47
CA LEU A 125 -2.39 -2.12 3.34
C LEU A 125 -2.01 -1.84 1.87
N GLY A 126 -1.86 -2.87 1.05
CA GLY A 126 -1.61 -2.70 -0.38
C GLY A 126 -2.82 -2.12 -1.13
N ALA A 127 -4.04 -2.53 -0.72
CA ALA A 127 -5.28 -2.01 -1.29
C ALA A 127 -5.47 -0.50 -1.00
N ILE A 128 -5.18 -0.06 0.23
CA ILE A 128 -5.29 1.36 0.64
C ILE A 128 -4.35 2.27 -0.18
N LEU A 129 -3.20 1.76 -0.60
CA LEU A 129 -2.18 2.49 -1.37
C LEU A 129 -2.40 2.45 -2.89
N ARG A 130 -3.51 1.85 -3.39
CA ARG A 130 -3.82 1.84 -4.82
C ARG A 130 -4.34 3.20 -5.27
N HIS A 131 -3.91 3.61 -6.46
CA HIS A 131 -4.37 4.83 -7.10
C HIS A 131 -5.67 4.60 -7.90
N VAL A 132 -6.40 5.66 -8.11
CA VAL A 132 -7.60 5.67 -8.95
C VAL A 132 -7.29 5.17 -10.37
N SER A 133 -6.13 5.55 -10.92
CA SER A 133 -5.63 5.10 -12.23
C SER A 133 -5.48 3.58 -12.34
N ASP A 134 -5.34 2.86 -11.22
CA ASP A 134 -5.15 1.40 -11.22
C ASP A 134 -6.46 0.63 -11.47
N ILE A 135 -7.62 1.28 -11.29
CA ILE A 135 -8.95 0.61 -11.35
C ILE A 135 -9.99 1.37 -12.16
N MET A 136 -9.71 2.58 -12.65
CA MET A 136 -10.67 3.37 -13.43
C MET A 136 -10.97 2.72 -14.77
N HIS A 137 -12.19 2.86 -15.25
CA HIS A 137 -12.59 2.55 -16.61
C HIS A 137 -12.08 3.64 -17.54
N THR A 138 -11.53 3.26 -18.69
CA THR A 138 -10.88 4.19 -19.66
C THR A 138 -11.33 3.94 -21.09
N GLY A 139 -10.98 4.85 -21.99
CA GLY A 139 -11.22 4.70 -23.42
C GLY A 139 -12.71 4.51 -23.72
N ASP A 140 -13.03 3.46 -24.47
CA ASP A 140 -14.38 3.15 -24.90
C ASP A 140 -15.33 2.75 -23.75
N GLU A 141 -14.80 2.43 -22.57
CA GLU A 141 -15.66 2.14 -21.42
C GLU A 141 -16.25 3.40 -20.78
N MET A 142 -15.69 4.58 -21.08
CA MET A 142 -16.19 5.83 -20.52
C MET A 142 -17.52 6.23 -21.16
N PRO A 143 -18.56 6.48 -20.34
CA PRO A 143 -19.83 6.99 -20.81
C PRO A 143 -19.72 8.49 -21.09
N LEU A 144 -19.35 8.90 -22.29
CA LEU A 144 -19.18 10.30 -22.69
C LEU A 144 -20.04 10.65 -23.89
N ILE A 145 -20.68 11.83 -23.85
CA ILE A 145 -21.38 12.42 -24.99
C ILE A 145 -21.11 13.92 -25.07
N LYS A 146 -21.39 14.52 -26.23
CA LYS A 146 -21.24 15.97 -26.43
C LYS A 146 -22.40 16.75 -25.80
N ASP A 147 -22.16 17.99 -25.40
CA ASP A 147 -23.15 18.91 -24.83
C ASP A 147 -24.29 19.31 -25.82
N THR A 148 -24.06 19.07 -27.11
CA THR A 148 -25.06 19.27 -28.20
C THR A 148 -26.07 18.13 -28.32
N ALA A 149 -25.80 16.97 -27.66
CA ALA A 149 -26.65 15.77 -27.72
C ALA A 149 -28.00 15.97 -27.02
N ILE A 150 -28.93 15.07 -27.29
CA ILE A 150 -30.23 15.00 -26.61
C ILE A 150 -30.25 13.87 -25.57
N MET A 151 -31.23 13.88 -24.70
CA MET A 151 -31.38 12.92 -23.61
C MET A 151 -31.54 11.47 -24.11
N GLN A 152 -32.09 11.25 -25.31
CA GLN A 152 -32.15 9.92 -25.91
C GLN A 152 -30.76 9.31 -26.06
N ASP A 153 -29.78 10.08 -26.57
CA ASP A 153 -28.39 9.60 -26.74
C ASP A 153 -27.73 9.32 -25.38
N ALA A 154 -28.03 10.19 -24.39
CA ALA A 154 -27.54 9.99 -23.03
C ALA A 154 -28.02 8.68 -22.43
N LEU A 155 -29.33 8.38 -22.56
CA LEU A 155 -29.93 7.15 -22.04
C LEU A 155 -29.39 5.90 -22.74
N MET A 156 -29.16 5.96 -24.06
CA MET A 156 -28.52 4.86 -24.80
C MET A 156 -27.11 4.60 -24.30
N THR A 157 -26.30 5.65 -24.14
CA THR A 157 -24.93 5.55 -23.63
C THR A 157 -24.90 5.01 -22.19
N MET A 158 -25.77 5.50 -21.30
CA MET A 158 -25.88 5.00 -19.92
C MET A 158 -26.23 3.51 -19.88
N SER A 159 -27.17 3.09 -20.73
CA SER A 159 -27.59 1.68 -20.83
C SER A 159 -26.47 0.78 -21.39
N GLU A 160 -25.73 1.26 -22.37
CA GLU A 160 -24.62 0.53 -22.97
C GLU A 160 -23.46 0.34 -22.00
N LYS A 161 -23.05 1.42 -21.31
CA LYS A 161 -21.87 1.41 -20.42
C LYS A 161 -22.17 0.92 -19.00
N MET A 162 -23.44 0.83 -18.59
CA MET A 162 -23.92 0.26 -17.31
C MET A 162 -23.27 0.84 -16.03
N LEU A 163 -22.82 2.09 -16.09
CA LEU A 163 -22.22 2.77 -14.94
C LEU A 163 -23.21 3.72 -14.21
N GLY A 164 -24.47 3.79 -14.65
CA GLY A 164 -25.50 4.64 -14.03
C GLY A 164 -25.24 6.14 -14.17
N CYS A 165 -24.34 6.54 -15.05
CA CYS A 165 -24.04 7.94 -15.34
C CYS A 165 -23.56 8.13 -16.79
N VAL A 166 -23.56 9.41 -17.25
CA VAL A 166 -22.91 9.84 -18.49
C VAL A 166 -22.26 11.21 -18.28
N GLY A 167 -21.02 11.36 -18.70
CA GLY A 167 -20.29 12.63 -18.71
C GLY A 167 -20.58 13.42 -19.95
N ILE A 168 -20.78 14.73 -19.78
CA ILE A 168 -21.02 15.66 -20.86
C ILE A 168 -19.74 16.42 -21.12
N VAL A 169 -19.28 16.42 -22.37
CA VAL A 169 -18.07 17.12 -22.78
C VAL A 169 -18.39 18.27 -23.75
N ASP A 170 -17.65 19.37 -23.59
CA ASP A 170 -17.71 20.51 -24.48
C ASP A 170 -17.02 20.23 -25.83
N GLU A 171 -17.01 21.22 -26.74
CA GLU A 171 -16.35 21.12 -28.07
C GLU A 171 -14.84 20.92 -27.95
N GLN A 172 -14.20 21.32 -26.85
CA GLN A 172 -12.79 21.15 -26.56
C GLN A 172 -12.47 19.81 -25.90
N GLY A 173 -13.51 19.02 -25.56
CA GLY A 173 -13.40 17.74 -24.88
C GLY A 173 -13.23 17.85 -23.35
N ASN A 174 -13.50 19.03 -22.77
CA ASN A 174 -13.49 19.20 -21.31
C ASN A 174 -14.80 18.70 -20.71
N LEU A 175 -14.73 18.13 -19.48
CA LEU A 175 -15.93 17.71 -18.77
C LEU A 175 -16.73 18.93 -18.28
N SER A 176 -17.92 19.14 -18.85
CA SER A 176 -18.81 20.25 -18.54
C SER A 176 -19.94 19.88 -17.58
N GLY A 177 -20.33 18.60 -17.53
CA GLY A 177 -21.42 18.13 -16.71
C GLY A 177 -21.50 16.62 -16.57
N ILE A 178 -22.42 16.16 -15.75
CA ILE A 178 -22.78 14.76 -15.56
C ILE A 178 -24.30 14.60 -15.52
N ILE A 179 -24.80 13.51 -16.05
CA ILE A 179 -26.17 13.04 -15.84
C ILE A 179 -26.10 11.68 -15.16
N THR A 180 -26.88 11.51 -14.12
CA THR A 180 -26.96 10.27 -13.32
C THR A 180 -28.40 9.77 -13.27
N ASP A 181 -28.62 8.54 -12.80
CA ASP A 181 -29.97 8.00 -12.55
C ASP A 181 -30.79 8.89 -11.62
N GLY A 182 -30.14 9.62 -10.71
CA GLY A 182 -30.81 10.61 -9.85
C GLY A 182 -31.30 11.82 -10.62
N ASP A 183 -30.60 12.26 -11.66
CA ASP A 183 -31.01 13.34 -12.53
C ASP A 183 -32.18 12.91 -13.40
N LEU A 184 -32.16 11.70 -13.94
CA LEU A 184 -33.30 11.15 -14.71
C LEU A 184 -34.58 11.15 -13.90
N ARG A 185 -34.52 10.73 -12.64
CA ARG A 185 -35.68 10.73 -11.74
C ARG A 185 -36.22 12.14 -11.44
N ARG A 186 -35.34 13.13 -11.30
CA ARG A 186 -35.71 14.52 -11.03
C ARG A 186 -36.37 15.21 -12.23
N TRP A 187 -35.89 14.88 -13.43
CA TRP A 187 -36.34 15.49 -14.67
C TRP A 187 -37.38 14.66 -15.42
N MET A 188 -37.89 13.58 -14.81
CA MET A 188 -38.85 12.68 -15.45
C MET A 188 -40.07 13.46 -15.98
N SER A 189 -40.23 13.47 -17.29
CA SER A 189 -41.34 14.07 -18.00
C SER A 189 -41.57 13.35 -19.33
N PRO A 190 -42.76 13.47 -19.98
CA PRO A 190 -42.98 12.87 -21.29
C PRO A 190 -41.99 13.32 -22.37
N ASP A 191 -41.49 14.55 -22.27
CA ASP A 191 -40.63 15.17 -23.27
C ASP A 191 -39.14 15.01 -22.94
N LEU A 192 -38.78 14.31 -21.84
CA LEU A 192 -37.38 14.18 -21.39
C LEU A 192 -36.44 13.69 -22.49
N ILE A 193 -36.84 12.71 -23.28
CA ILE A 193 -36.00 12.09 -24.31
C ILE A 193 -35.56 13.05 -25.41
N THR A 194 -36.33 14.09 -25.67
CA THR A 194 -36.07 15.12 -26.70
C THR A 194 -35.34 16.35 -26.15
N GLU A 195 -35.22 16.46 -24.82
CA GLU A 195 -34.54 17.59 -24.20
C GLU A 195 -33.02 17.54 -24.46
N LYS A 196 -32.39 18.72 -24.51
CA LYS A 196 -30.91 18.79 -24.59
C LYS A 196 -30.28 18.37 -23.28
N VAL A 197 -29.20 17.60 -23.36
CA VAL A 197 -28.43 17.16 -22.18
C VAL A 197 -27.92 18.33 -21.32
N SER A 198 -27.59 19.46 -21.95
CA SER A 198 -27.17 20.70 -21.28
C SER A 198 -28.19 21.32 -20.34
N LYS A 199 -29.49 21.01 -20.52
CA LYS A 199 -30.58 21.44 -19.67
C LYS A 199 -30.76 20.55 -18.43
N VAL A 200 -30.46 19.25 -18.57
CA VAL A 200 -30.71 18.22 -17.56
C VAL A 200 -29.46 17.98 -16.68
N MET A 201 -28.29 18.15 -17.24
CA MET A 201 -27.01 17.83 -16.59
C MET A 201 -26.78 18.61 -15.29
N THR A 202 -26.17 17.99 -14.33
CA THR A 202 -25.49 18.63 -13.20
C THR A 202 -24.16 19.22 -13.69
N LYS A 203 -24.04 20.55 -13.66
CA LYS A 203 -22.83 21.27 -14.07
C LYS A 203 -21.74 21.17 -13.01
N ASN A 204 -20.46 21.24 -13.43
CA ASN A 204 -19.28 21.19 -12.56
C ASN A 204 -19.32 19.96 -11.61
N PRO A 205 -19.39 18.76 -12.16
CA PRO A 205 -19.45 17.55 -11.34
C PRO A 205 -18.19 17.41 -10.47
N LYS A 206 -18.34 16.69 -9.37
CA LYS A 206 -17.17 16.28 -8.60
C LYS A 206 -16.29 15.36 -9.45
N THR A 207 -15.00 15.60 -9.40
CA THR A 207 -13.97 14.85 -10.15
C THR A 207 -12.85 14.44 -9.23
N ILE A 208 -11.98 13.55 -9.70
CA ILE A 208 -10.82 13.09 -8.95
C ILE A 208 -9.59 13.04 -9.87
N SER A 209 -8.39 13.18 -9.29
CA SER A 209 -7.13 13.00 -10.01
C SER A 209 -6.84 11.49 -10.25
N PRO A 210 -6.18 11.10 -11.35
CA PRO A 210 -5.72 9.73 -11.54
C PRO A 210 -4.71 9.29 -10.47
N ASP A 211 -3.94 10.23 -9.92
CA ASP A 211 -2.91 9.98 -8.91
C ASP A 211 -3.47 9.95 -7.47
N ALA A 212 -4.76 10.25 -7.29
CA ALA A 212 -5.42 10.15 -5.99
C ALA A 212 -5.53 8.68 -5.54
N LEU A 213 -5.52 8.45 -4.23
CA LEU A 213 -5.76 7.13 -3.66
C LEU A 213 -7.24 6.72 -3.81
N ILE A 214 -7.51 5.42 -3.94
CA ILE A 214 -8.88 4.91 -3.97
C ILE A 214 -9.65 5.29 -2.70
N ALA A 215 -8.99 5.29 -1.54
CA ALA A 215 -9.57 5.72 -0.27
C ALA A 215 -10.04 7.18 -0.31
N GLU A 216 -9.31 8.06 -1.00
CA GLU A 216 -9.72 9.45 -1.22
C GLU A 216 -10.94 9.53 -2.12
N ALA A 217 -11.01 8.71 -3.19
CA ALA A 217 -12.19 8.63 -4.04
C ALA A 217 -13.44 8.22 -3.26
N VAL A 218 -13.35 7.19 -2.41
CA VAL A 218 -14.44 6.75 -1.52
C VAL A 218 -14.85 7.86 -0.55
N ASN A 219 -13.89 8.57 0.02
CA ASN A 219 -14.16 9.71 0.90
C ASN A 219 -14.90 10.84 0.17
N VAL A 220 -14.48 11.20 -1.05
CA VAL A 220 -15.20 12.18 -1.88
C VAL A 220 -16.61 11.70 -2.21
N MET A 221 -16.80 10.41 -2.52
CA MET A 221 -18.12 9.84 -2.82
C MET A 221 -19.07 9.90 -1.62
N ASN A 222 -18.59 9.61 -0.42
CA ASN A 222 -19.40 9.54 0.79
C ASN A 222 -19.70 10.92 1.42
N ASN A 223 -18.78 11.87 1.33
CA ASN A 223 -18.87 13.17 2.03
C ASN A 223 -19.62 14.27 1.26
N THR A 224 -20.41 13.92 0.25
CA THR A 224 -21.18 14.89 -0.55
C THR A 224 -22.58 15.19 0.02
N GLY A 225 -22.91 14.69 1.20
CA GLY A 225 -24.22 14.86 1.86
C GLY A 225 -25.37 14.03 1.25
N ARG A 226 -25.27 13.62 -0.01
CA ARG A 226 -26.25 12.75 -0.69
C ARG A 226 -25.66 11.43 -1.18
N GLY A 227 -24.35 11.24 -0.97
CA GLY A 227 -23.59 10.12 -1.54
C GLY A 227 -23.62 10.14 -3.08
N ILE A 228 -22.47 10.05 -3.70
CA ILE A 228 -22.35 9.85 -5.15
C ILE A 228 -21.67 8.53 -5.42
N THR A 229 -22.06 7.86 -6.50
CA THR A 229 -21.54 6.52 -6.81
C THR A 229 -20.47 6.54 -7.88
N ASN A 230 -20.33 7.67 -8.60
CA ASN A 230 -19.41 7.81 -9.73
C ASN A 230 -18.60 9.09 -9.62
N LEU A 231 -17.32 9.00 -9.98
CA LEU A 231 -16.44 10.15 -10.18
C LEU A 231 -15.77 10.03 -11.55
N PHE A 232 -15.83 11.10 -12.34
CA PHE A 232 -14.94 11.20 -13.49
C PHE A 232 -13.52 11.50 -13.03
N VAL A 233 -12.57 10.77 -13.60
CA VAL A 233 -11.14 10.99 -13.40
C VAL A 233 -10.69 11.99 -14.45
N VAL A 234 -10.15 13.13 -14.00
CA VAL A 234 -9.87 14.27 -14.88
C VAL A 234 -8.39 14.65 -14.78
N LYS A 235 -7.80 14.89 -15.94
CA LYS A 235 -6.48 15.50 -16.10
C LYS A 235 -6.60 16.66 -17.07
N ASP A 236 -6.11 17.83 -16.69
CA ASP A 236 -6.17 19.05 -17.52
C ASP A 236 -7.58 19.37 -18.05
N LYS A 237 -8.59 19.26 -17.18
CA LYS A 237 -10.03 19.40 -17.46
C LYS A 237 -10.65 18.31 -18.35
N LYS A 238 -9.87 17.42 -18.93
CA LYS A 238 -10.35 16.34 -19.79
C LYS A 238 -10.64 15.08 -18.99
N PRO A 239 -11.78 14.42 -19.17
CA PRO A 239 -12.04 13.12 -18.59
C PRO A 239 -11.14 12.07 -19.24
N ILE A 240 -10.36 11.38 -18.45
CA ILE A 240 -9.46 10.30 -18.87
C ILE A 240 -9.89 8.94 -18.33
N GLY A 241 -10.87 8.94 -17.42
CA GLY A 241 -11.47 7.74 -16.85
C GLY A 241 -12.71 8.05 -16.04
N VAL A 242 -13.35 7.01 -15.57
CA VAL A 242 -14.48 7.04 -14.62
C VAL A 242 -14.30 5.92 -13.61
N ILE A 243 -14.63 6.17 -12.35
CA ILE A 243 -14.57 5.18 -11.28
C ILE A 243 -15.94 5.07 -10.62
N HIS A 244 -16.40 3.85 -10.41
CA HIS A 244 -17.63 3.56 -9.68
C HIS A 244 -17.33 3.06 -8.27
N ILE A 245 -18.15 3.33 -7.29
CA ILE A 245 -17.93 2.93 -5.89
C ILE A 245 -17.76 1.42 -5.73
N HIS A 246 -18.44 0.61 -6.54
CA HIS A 246 -18.26 -0.84 -6.52
C HIS A 246 -16.86 -1.29 -6.94
N ASP A 247 -16.17 -0.54 -7.78
CA ASP A 247 -14.80 -0.84 -8.18
C ASP A 247 -13.85 -0.60 -7.01
N CYS A 248 -14.10 0.46 -6.22
CA CYS A 248 -13.38 0.73 -4.98
C CYS A 248 -13.58 -0.40 -3.96
N LEU A 249 -14.83 -0.86 -3.79
CA LEU A 249 -15.15 -1.96 -2.88
C LEU A 249 -14.51 -3.28 -3.32
N LYS A 250 -14.55 -3.62 -4.62
CA LYS A 250 -13.86 -4.79 -5.17
C LYS A 250 -12.34 -4.71 -4.99
N ALA A 251 -11.78 -3.50 -5.02
CA ALA A 251 -10.37 -3.25 -4.74
C ALA A 251 -9.99 -3.40 -3.26
N GLY A 252 -10.96 -3.62 -2.36
CA GLY A 252 -10.74 -3.84 -0.93
C GLY A 252 -10.70 -2.55 -0.09
N VAL A 253 -11.18 -1.44 -0.63
CA VAL A 253 -11.29 -0.15 0.08
C VAL A 253 -12.76 0.09 0.42
N SER A 254 -13.06 0.24 1.73
CA SER A 254 -14.44 0.45 2.26
C SER A 254 -14.45 1.66 3.20
#